data_9d7f28e1a316c79355372b8544181535
#
_entry.id   9d7f28e1a316c79355372b8544181535
#
_cell.length_a   1.000
_cell.length_b   1.000
_cell.length_c   1.000
_cell.angle_alpha   90.00
_cell.angle_beta   90.00
_cell.angle_gamma   90.00
#
_symmetry.space_group_name_H-M   'P 1'
#
loop_
_entity.id
_entity.type
_entity.pdbx_description
1 polymer ?
#
loop_
_entity_poly.entity_id
_entity_poly.type
_entity_poly.pdbx_seq_one_letter_code
_entity_poly.pdbx_strand_id
1 'polypeptide(L)'
;IKKNKTVIIPTYSYTVKGVFEVLETPTRLGALNSWILQQPNVCRSEHPLFSFASLGKAASLVENCGKSAFGENSVHQRLVGKKACILHIGMPIHLANTLIHNVEQSYGATYRINKCFKTKIFKNGKYLGTDYNAFLRRRDVPEHDFHFDLKRVSEKLYKTKIPKEIGDPKNLSNITLCDY
;
A
#
# COMPACT_ATOMS: atom_id res chain seq x y z
N ILE A 1 16.19 13.09 0.99
CA ILE A 1 15.37 13.07 -0.25
C ILE A 1 15.74 14.33 -1.04
N LYS A 2 16.07 14.19 -2.34
CA LYS A 2 16.34 15.35 -3.20
C LYS A 2 15.14 16.30 -3.17
N LYS A 3 15.39 17.62 -3.13
CA LYS A 3 14.37 18.69 -2.93
C LYS A 3 13.07 18.58 -3.76
N ASN A 4 13.07 17.85 -4.87
CA ASN A 4 11.94 17.72 -5.79
C ASN A 4 11.33 16.31 -5.87
N LYS A 5 11.69 15.41 -4.97
CA LYS A 5 11.17 14.03 -4.95
C LYS A 5 10.24 13.81 -3.77
N THR A 6 9.31 12.89 -3.95
CA THR A 6 8.44 12.39 -2.88
C THR A 6 8.66 10.90 -2.76
N VAL A 7 8.80 10.42 -1.56
CA VAL A 7 8.85 8.99 -1.23
C VAL A 7 7.57 8.63 -0.50
N ILE A 8 6.92 7.57 -0.92
CA ILE A 8 5.70 7.04 -0.31
C ILE A 8 6.00 5.59 0.07
N ILE A 9 5.79 5.25 1.33
CA ILE A 9 6.11 3.94 1.89
C ILE A 9 4.86 3.37 2.58
N PRO A 10 4.48 2.09 2.36
CA PRO A 10 3.41 1.49 3.12
C PRO A 10 3.77 1.43 4.62
N THR A 11 2.84 1.80 5.48
CA THR A 11 3.00 1.80 6.94
C THR A 11 1.81 1.11 7.62
N TYR A 12 1.44 -0.05 7.10
CA TYR A 12 0.28 -0.81 7.53
C TYR A 12 0.35 -1.16 9.02
N SER A 13 -0.72 -0.88 9.74
CA SER A 13 -0.86 -1.24 11.15
C SER A 13 -1.81 -2.41 11.37
N TYR A 14 -2.64 -2.73 10.37
CA TYR A 14 -3.68 -3.76 10.43
C TYR A 14 -4.61 -3.60 11.65
N THR A 15 -4.90 -2.36 12.03
CA THR A 15 -5.76 -2.05 13.17
C THR A 15 -7.22 -2.25 12.78
N VAL A 16 -7.78 -3.40 13.16
CA VAL A 16 -9.18 -3.79 12.84
C VAL A 16 -10.18 -3.44 13.92
N LYS A 17 -9.70 -3.15 15.12
CA LYS A 17 -10.48 -2.76 16.31
C LYS A 17 -9.71 -1.76 17.15
N GLY A 18 -10.44 -1.01 18.01
CA GLY A 18 -9.83 -0.05 18.94
C GLY A 18 -9.57 1.30 18.29
N VAL A 19 -8.40 1.85 18.52
CA VAL A 19 -7.99 3.20 18.11
C VAL A 19 -6.80 3.13 17.16
N PHE A 20 -6.86 3.94 16.11
CA PHE A 20 -5.75 4.26 15.23
C PHE A 20 -5.49 5.77 15.30
N GLU A 21 -4.39 6.15 15.92
CA GLU A 21 -3.87 7.52 15.85
C GLU A 21 -2.90 7.59 14.66
N VAL A 22 -3.16 8.50 13.74
CA VAL A 22 -2.54 8.50 12.42
C VAL A 22 -1.02 8.51 12.47
N LEU A 23 -0.41 9.36 13.28
CA LEU A 23 1.05 9.45 13.34
C LEU A 23 1.68 8.56 14.41
N GLU A 24 0.95 8.24 15.48
CA GLU A 24 1.49 7.55 16.66
C GLU A 24 1.36 6.03 16.58
N THR A 25 0.29 5.51 15.92
CA THR A 25 0.11 4.06 15.84
C THR A 25 1.25 3.42 15.03
N PRO A 26 2.01 2.49 15.64
CA PRO A 26 3.16 1.88 14.96
C PRO A 26 2.73 1.06 13.75
N THR A 27 3.60 0.99 12.76
CA THR A 27 3.45 0.04 11.64
C THR A 27 3.83 -1.38 12.09
N ARG A 28 3.22 -2.39 11.46
CA ARG A 28 3.61 -3.79 11.60
C ARG A 28 4.56 -4.27 10.49
N LEU A 29 4.99 -3.35 9.64
CA LEU A 29 5.97 -3.62 8.61
C LEU A 29 7.40 -3.37 9.14
N GLY A 30 8.39 -3.60 8.27
CA GLY A 30 9.81 -3.61 8.67
C GLY A 30 10.40 -2.27 9.13
N ALA A 31 11.72 -2.28 9.36
CA ALA A 31 12.46 -1.15 9.95
C ALA A 31 12.36 0.15 9.14
N LEU A 32 12.43 0.08 7.80
CA LEU A 32 12.29 1.25 6.92
C LEU A 32 10.91 1.91 7.08
N ASN A 33 9.87 1.09 7.22
CA ASN A 33 8.49 1.54 7.39
C ASN A 33 8.27 2.22 8.76
N SER A 34 8.96 1.74 9.80
CA SER A 34 8.97 2.36 11.12
C SER A 34 9.80 3.65 11.14
N TRP A 35 10.95 3.64 10.48
CA TRP A 35 11.85 4.80 10.39
C TRP A 35 11.17 6.02 9.76
N ILE A 36 10.41 5.83 8.66
CA ILE A 36 9.75 6.97 7.99
C ILE A 36 8.75 7.68 8.91
N LEU A 37 8.06 6.94 9.80
CA LEU A 37 7.10 7.52 10.74
C LEU A 37 7.76 8.43 11.80
N GLN A 38 9.07 8.30 12.00
CA GLN A 38 9.85 9.11 12.95
C GLN A 38 10.44 10.37 12.31
N GLN A 39 10.24 10.56 11.01
CA GLN A 39 10.85 11.70 10.32
C GLN A 39 10.04 12.98 10.52
N PRO A 40 10.70 14.15 10.64
CA PRO A 40 10.01 15.44 10.69
C PRO A 40 9.22 15.67 9.38
N ASN A 41 8.06 16.27 9.51
CA ASN A 41 7.16 16.60 8.39
C ASN A 41 6.65 15.38 7.60
N VAL A 42 6.63 14.20 8.24
CA VAL A 42 5.98 13.02 7.65
C VAL A 42 4.47 13.25 7.57
N CYS A 43 3.89 12.94 6.42
CA CYS A 43 2.44 12.79 6.27
C CYS A 43 2.08 11.31 6.29
N ARG A 44 0.93 10.95 6.84
CA ARG A 44 0.42 9.58 6.83
C ARG A 44 -1.07 9.56 6.51
N SER A 45 -1.48 8.60 5.70
CA SER A 45 -2.89 8.40 5.37
C SER A 45 -3.67 7.86 6.56
N GLU A 46 -4.98 8.17 6.58
CA GLU A 46 -5.87 7.90 7.70
C GLU A 46 -6.42 6.46 7.71
N HIS A 47 -6.04 5.61 6.77
CA HIS A 47 -6.58 4.25 6.69
C HIS A 47 -5.94 3.30 7.72
N PRO A 48 -6.72 2.74 8.68
CA PRO A 48 -6.17 2.02 9.84
C PRO A 48 -5.54 0.66 9.52
N LEU A 49 -5.85 0.05 8.37
CA LEU A 49 -5.23 -1.21 7.95
C LEU A 49 -4.05 -0.96 7.02
N PHE A 50 -4.25 -0.15 5.99
CA PHE A 50 -3.37 0.01 4.83
C PHE A 50 -2.91 1.47 4.67
N SER A 51 -2.40 2.06 5.74
CA SER A 51 -1.86 3.42 5.69
C SER A 51 -0.54 3.51 4.94
N PHE A 52 -0.27 4.68 4.38
CA PHE A 52 0.99 5.03 3.74
C PHE A 52 1.56 6.27 4.42
N ALA A 53 2.86 6.27 4.64
CA ALA A 53 3.59 7.47 5.03
C ALA A 53 4.34 8.06 3.84
N SER A 54 4.49 9.37 3.82
CA SER A 54 5.18 10.07 2.75
C SER A 54 6.04 11.22 3.26
N LEU A 55 7.13 11.46 2.54
CA LEU A 55 8.05 12.57 2.74
C LEU A 55 8.38 13.24 1.41
N GLY A 56 8.56 14.55 1.41
CA GLY A 56 9.01 15.33 0.25
C GLY A 56 7.96 16.29 -0.26
N LYS A 57 8.17 16.83 -1.47
CA LYS A 57 7.41 17.97 -2.01
C LYS A 57 5.89 17.72 -2.11
N ALA A 58 5.48 16.51 -2.42
CA ALA A 58 4.08 16.13 -2.54
C ALA A 58 3.65 15.14 -1.43
N ALA A 59 4.18 15.30 -0.21
CA ALA A 59 3.89 14.41 0.91
C ALA A 59 2.39 14.36 1.24
N SER A 60 1.67 15.46 1.11
CA SER A 60 0.22 15.54 1.34
C SER A 60 -0.63 14.67 0.39
N LEU A 61 -0.03 14.09 -0.65
CA LEU A 61 -0.73 13.19 -1.57
C LEU A 61 -1.41 12.01 -0.87
N VAL A 62 -0.88 11.56 0.26
CA VAL A 62 -1.44 10.44 1.05
C VAL A 62 -2.50 10.87 2.06
N GLU A 63 -2.68 12.18 2.28
CA GLU A 63 -3.64 12.70 3.26
C GLU A 63 -5.03 12.90 2.65
N ASN A 64 -6.04 12.95 3.51
CA ASN A 64 -7.43 13.16 3.12
C ASN A 64 -7.88 12.19 2.00
N CYS A 65 -7.45 10.95 2.10
CA CYS A 65 -7.89 9.88 1.23
C CYS A 65 -9.30 9.42 1.62
N GLY A 66 -9.97 8.71 0.71
CA GLY A 66 -11.24 8.08 1.01
C GLY A 66 -11.13 6.99 2.07
N LYS A 67 -12.28 6.50 2.53
CA LYS A 67 -12.37 5.46 3.56
C LYS A 67 -12.05 4.04 3.05
N SER A 68 -11.82 3.87 1.76
CA SER A 68 -11.47 2.59 1.16
C SER A 68 -9.95 2.42 1.04
N ALA A 69 -9.46 1.22 1.32
CA ALA A 69 -8.05 0.87 1.17
C ALA A 69 -7.61 0.92 -0.30
N PHE A 70 -8.51 0.57 -1.21
CA PHE A 70 -8.29 0.49 -2.66
C PHE A 70 -9.45 1.15 -3.40
N GLY A 71 -9.30 1.35 -4.71
CA GLY A 71 -10.31 2.00 -5.53
C GLY A 71 -10.35 3.52 -5.33
N GLU A 72 -11.48 4.11 -5.63
CA GLU A 72 -11.66 5.56 -5.68
C GLU A 72 -11.19 6.27 -4.41
N ASN A 73 -10.46 7.36 -4.58
CA ASN A 73 -9.87 8.17 -3.51
C ASN A 73 -8.91 7.44 -2.55
N SER A 74 -8.52 6.19 -2.82
CA SER A 74 -7.44 5.54 -2.07
C SER A 74 -6.07 6.10 -2.44
N VAL A 75 -5.06 5.88 -1.58
CA VAL A 75 -3.67 6.21 -1.94
C VAL A 75 -3.24 5.50 -3.20
N HIS A 76 -3.60 4.21 -3.36
CA HIS A 76 -3.28 3.43 -4.54
C HIS A 76 -3.83 4.08 -5.81
N GLN A 77 -5.12 4.45 -5.81
CA GLN A 77 -5.74 5.08 -6.97
C GLN A 77 -5.17 6.46 -7.29
N ARG A 78 -4.76 7.21 -6.27
CA ARG A 78 -4.10 8.51 -6.48
C ARG A 78 -2.72 8.38 -7.13
N LEU A 79 -2.04 7.25 -6.95
CA LEU A 79 -0.76 6.97 -7.60
C LEU A 79 -0.93 6.55 -9.07
N VAL A 80 -2.07 5.91 -9.40
CA VAL A 80 -2.40 5.59 -10.79
C VAL A 80 -2.49 6.87 -11.61
N GLY A 81 -1.87 6.89 -12.78
CA GLY A 81 -1.80 8.08 -13.64
C GLY A 81 -0.79 9.14 -13.19
N LYS A 82 -0.11 8.96 -12.05
CA LYS A 82 1.10 9.71 -11.72
C LYS A 82 2.29 8.97 -12.33
N LYS A 83 3.32 9.69 -12.76
CA LYS A 83 4.59 9.08 -13.17
C LYS A 83 5.34 8.62 -11.90
N ALA A 84 4.76 7.66 -11.20
CA ALA A 84 5.31 7.08 -9.98
C ALA A 84 6.13 5.85 -10.35
N CYS A 85 7.25 5.66 -9.65
CA CYS A 85 8.08 4.47 -9.76
C CYS A 85 7.92 3.65 -8.50
N ILE A 86 7.61 2.35 -8.62
CA ILE A 86 7.53 1.45 -7.49
C ILE A 86 8.85 0.75 -7.31
N LEU A 87 9.36 0.82 -6.09
CA LEU A 87 10.61 0.21 -5.69
C LEU A 87 10.33 -0.98 -4.76
N HIS A 88 10.66 -2.18 -5.20
CA HIS A 88 10.65 -3.39 -4.37
C HIS A 88 12.07 -3.63 -3.85
N ILE A 89 12.24 -3.63 -2.52
CA ILE A 89 13.55 -3.83 -1.87
C ILE A 89 13.53 -5.15 -1.13
N GLY A 90 14.40 -6.08 -1.52
CA GLY A 90 14.57 -7.38 -0.87
C GLY A 90 13.41 -8.37 -1.06
N MET A 91 12.43 -8.04 -1.87
CA MET A 91 11.26 -8.90 -2.12
C MET A 91 10.92 -8.90 -3.61
N PRO A 92 10.70 -10.04 -4.23
CA PRO A 92 10.26 -10.11 -5.62
C PRO A 92 8.84 -9.56 -5.77
N ILE A 93 8.53 -9.03 -6.95
CA ILE A 93 7.27 -8.34 -7.25
C ILE A 93 6.01 -9.20 -6.97
N HIS A 94 6.12 -10.50 -7.13
CA HIS A 94 5.02 -11.44 -6.91
C HIS A 94 4.74 -11.73 -5.42
N LEU A 95 5.65 -11.37 -4.51
CA LEU A 95 5.47 -11.59 -3.07
C LEU A 95 5.05 -10.33 -2.30
N ALA A 96 5.30 -9.15 -2.85
CA ALA A 96 5.13 -7.90 -2.11
C ALA A 96 4.47 -6.80 -2.94
N ASN A 97 3.33 -7.10 -3.57
CA ASN A 97 2.64 -6.12 -4.39
C ASN A 97 1.17 -5.91 -3.95
N THR A 98 0.97 -5.11 -2.94
CA THR A 98 -0.39 -4.76 -2.45
C THR A 98 -1.21 -3.97 -3.48
N LEU A 99 -0.54 -3.34 -4.44
CA LEU A 99 -1.16 -2.57 -5.51
C LEU A 99 -2.06 -3.42 -6.41
N ILE A 100 -1.77 -4.72 -6.50
CA ILE A 100 -2.60 -5.67 -7.23
C ILE A 100 -4.05 -5.68 -6.72
N HIS A 101 -4.26 -5.41 -5.43
CA HIS A 101 -5.61 -5.37 -4.85
C HIS A 101 -6.43 -4.18 -5.36
N ASN A 102 -5.77 -3.10 -5.77
CA ASN A 102 -6.45 -1.99 -6.45
C ASN A 102 -6.93 -2.43 -7.84
N VAL A 103 -6.12 -3.20 -8.56
CA VAL A 103 -6.48 -3.78 -9.86
C VAL A 103 -7.61 -4.80 -9.70
N GLU A 104 -7.49 -5.73 -8.73
CA GLU A 104 -8.54 -6.72 -8.43
C GLU A 104 -9.88 -6.06 -8.13
N GLN A 105 -9.89 -4.96 -7.37
CA GLN A 105 -11.12 -4.21 -7.07
C GLN A 105 -11.68 -3.55 -8.32
N SER A 106 -10.85 -2.95 -9.16
CA SER A 106 -11.28 -2.30 -10.40
C SER A 106 -11.90 -3.27 -11.41
N TYR A 107 -11.42 -4.52 -11.40
CA TYR A 107 -11.96 -5.59 -12.25
C TYR A 107 -13.10 -6.40 -11.60
N GLY A 108 -13.48 -6.08 -10.35
CA GLY A 108 -14.57 -6.75 -9.67
C GLY A 108 -14.28 -8.22 -9.34
N ALA A 109 -13.07 -8.52 -8.83
CA ALA A 109 -12.67 -9.88 -8.47
C ALA A 109 -13.66 -10.52 -7.49
N THR A 110 -14.34 -11.60 -7.90
CA THR A 110 -15.47 -12.22 -7.18
C THR A 110 -15.07 -12.92 -5.88
N TYR A 111 -13.80 -13.33 -5.76
CA TYR A 111 -13.24 -13.95 -4.56
C TYR A 111 -12.86 -12.95 -3.45
N ARG A 112 -13.16 -11.66 -3.65
CA ARG A 112 -12.98 -10.59 -2.67
C ARG A 112 -14.28 -9.86 -2.39
N ILE A 113 -14.37 -9.26 -1.21
CA ILE A 113 -15.49 -8.43 -0.78
C ILE A 113 -14.98 -7.18 -0.08
N ASN A 114 -15.75 -6.11 -0.17
CA ASN A 114 -15.55 -4.95 0.67
C ASN A 114 -16.01 -5.26 2.09
N LYS A 115 -15.07 -5.20 3.03
CA LYS A 115 -15.34 -5.39 4.46
C LYS A 115 -15.16 -4.08 5.20
N CYS A 116 -16.20 -3.69 5.95
CA CYS A 116 -16.18 -2.50 6.80
C CYS A 116 -15.56 -2.81 8.18
N PHE A 117 -14.77 -1.87 8.68
CA PHE A 117 -14.12 -1.92 9.98
C PHE A 117 -14.49 -0.70 10.82
N LYS A 118 -14.79 -0.93 12.10
CA LYS A 118 -15.21 0.07 13.08
C LYS A 118 -14.05 0.57 13.95
N THR A 119 -12.89 0.79 13.37
CA THR A 119 -11.73 1.35 14.07
C THR A 119 -11.93 2.86 14.25
N LYS A 120 -11.79 3.36 15.47
CA LYS A 120 -11.83 4.81 15.75
C LYS A 120 -10.55 5.46 15.25
N ILE A 121 -10.67 6.45 14.38
CA ILE A 121 -9.53 7.14 13.79
C ILE A 121 -9.35 8.50 14.44
N PHE A 122 -8.13 8.79 14.85
CA PHE A 122 -7.73 10.10 15.38
C PHE A 122 -6.51 10.62 14.62
N LYS A 123 -6.41 11.94 14.51
CA LYS A 123 -5.24 12.66 13.98
C LYS A 123 -5.00 13.88 14.85
N ASN A 124 -3.87 13.92 15.52
CA ASN A 124 -3.53 14.97 16.49
C ASN A 124 -4.64 15.14 17.55
N GLY A 125 -5.13 14.04 18.10
CA GLY A 125 -6.19 14.03 19.08
C GLY A 125 -7.61 14.33 18.55
N LYS A 126 -7.74 14.75 17.28
CA LYS A 126 -9.04 15.02 16.65
C LYS A 126 -9.64 13.73 16.10
N TYR A 127 -10.87 13.43 16.48
CA TYR A 127 -11.63 12.29 15.97
C TYR A 127 -12.05 12.52 14.51
N LEU A 128 -11.72 11.58 13.63
CA LEU A 128 -12.02 11.62 12.19
C LEU A 128 -13.17 10.70 11.77
N GLY A 129 -13.60 9.80 12.65
CA GLY A 129 -14.69 8.86 12.37
C GLY A 129 -14.28 7.40 12.44
N THR A 130 -15.16 6.56 11.91
CA THR A 130 -15.01 5.10 11.75
C THR A 130 -15.43 4.70 10.33
N ASP A 131 -15.76 3.42 10.12
CA ASP A 131 -16.35 2.89 8.88
C ASP A 131 -15.37 2.88 7.70
N TYR A 132 -14.15 2.42 7.94
CA TYR A 132 -13.16 2.19 6.90
C TYR A 132 -13.36 0.83 6.23
N ASN A 133 -13.14 0.78 4.92
CA ASN A 133 -13.37 -0.40 4.10
C ASN A 133 -12.07 -0.93 3.52
N ALA A 134 -11.98 -2.25 3.42
CA ALA A 134 -10.90 -2.89 2.67
C ALA A 134 -11.47 -4.02 1.80
N PHE A 135 -10.96 -4.13 0.58
CA PHE A 135 -11.29 -5.19 -0.36
C PHE A 135 -10.49 -6.44 -0.03
N LEU A 136 -11.06 -7.30 0.81
CA LEU A 136 -10.40 -8.45 1.38
C LEU A 136 -10.91 -9.75 0.77
N ARG A 137 -10.04 -10.77 0.82
CA ARG A 137 -10.36 -12.12 0.40
C ARG A 137 -11.55 -12.67 1.19
N ARG A 138 -12.45 -13.31 0.49
CA ARG A 138 -13.56 -14.08 1.08
C ARG A 138 -13.01 -15.30 1.79
N ARG A 139 -13.59 -15.64 2.94
CA ARG A 139 -13.20 -16.85 3.70
C ARG A 139 -14.00 -18.07 3.33
N ASP A 140 -15.15 -17.87 2.69
CA ASP A 140 -16.08 -18.91 2.25
C ASP A 140 -15.77 -19.47 0.88
N VAL A 141 -14.75 -18.95 0.20
CA VAL A 141 -14.29 -19.44 -1.09
C VAL A 141 -13.00 -20.24 -0.88
N PRO A 142 -12.93 -21.51 -1.33
CA PRO A 142 -11.76 -22.36 -1.18
C PRO A 142 -10.50 -21.77 -1.82
N GLU A 143 -9.33 -22.10 -1.29
CA GLU A 143 -8.06 -21.52 -1.74
C GLU A 143 -7.74 -21.86 -3.20
N HIS A 144 -8.10 -23.04 -3.65
CA HIS A 144 -7.89 -23.49 -5.03
C HIS A 144 -8.76 -22.78 -6.06
N ASP A 145 -9.84 -22.09 -5.63
CA ASP A 145 -10.69 -21.28 -6.52
C ASP A 145 -10.13 -19.86 -6.73
N PHE A 146 -9.01 -19.53 -6.07
CA PHE A 146 -8.35 -18.22 -6.18
C PHE A 146 -7.07 -18.32 -6.98
N HIS A 147 -7.14 -18.58 -8.22
CA HIS A 147 -5.93 -18.58 -9.04
C HIS A 147 -5.57 -17.19 -9.54
N PHE A 148 -5.33 -16.25 -8.60
CA PHE A 148 -4.51 -15.11 -8.94
C PHE A 148 -3.05 -15.54 -8.89
N ASP A 149 -2.56 -16.05 -10.00
CA ASP A 149 -1.17 -16.48 -10.14
C ASP A 149 -0.26 -15.26 -10.26
N LEU A 150 0.12 -14.71 -9.10
CA LEU A 150 1.04 -13.58 -9.02
C LEU A 150 2.38 -13.86 -9.73
N LYS A 151 2.83 -15.11 -9.74
CA LYS A 151 4.03 -15.51 -10.46
C LYS A 151 3.86 -15.33 -11.96
N ARG A 152 2.74 -15.81 -12.52
CA ARG A 152 2.41 -15.63 -13.94
C ARG A 152 2.24 -14.17 -14.33
N VAL A 153 1.64 -13.35 -13.46
CA VAL A 153 1.53 -11.90 -13.67
C VAL A 153 2.91 -11.28 -13.68
N SER A 154 3.75 -11.62 -12.72
CA SER A 154 5.14 -11.15 -12.65
C SER A 154 5.91 -11.51 -13.92
N GLU A 155 5.86 -12.77 -14.37
CA GLU A 155 6.50 -13.22 -15.61
C GLU A 155 6.02 -12.43 -16.84
N LYS A 156 4.72 -12.12 -16.91
CA LYS A 156 4.17 -11.28 -17.99
C LYS A 156 4.68 -9.84 -17.90
N LEU A 157 4.75 -9.27 -16.69
CA LEU A 157 5.28 -7.93 -16.49
C LEU A 157 6.76 -7.83 -16.92
N TYR A 158 7.59 -8.81 -16.56
CA TYR A 158 9.00 -8.85 -17.00
C TYR A 158 9.15 -8.90 -18.52
N LYS A 159 8.23 -9.58 -19.23
CA LYS A 159 8.21 -9.59 -20.70
C LYS A 159 7.95 -8.22 -21.32
N THR A 160 7.29 -7.31 -20.60
CA THR A 160 7.05 -5.92 -21.06
C THR A 160 8.29 -5.04 -20.93
N LYS A 161 9.36 -5.50 -20.27
CA LYS A 161 10.58 -4.74 -19.92
C LYS A 161 10.30 -3.52 -19.03
N ILE A 162 9.11 -3.40 -18.45
CA ILE A 162 8.77 -2.34 -17.49
C ILE A 162 9.53 -2.53 -16.17
N PRO A 163 9.52 -3.75 -15.53
CA PRO A 163 10.33 -3.98 -14.35
C PRO A 163 11.83 -4.00 -14.70
N LYS A 164 12.63 -3.29 -13.90
CA LYS A 164 14.08 -3.30 -13.98
C LYS A 164 14.65 -3.81 -12.66
N GLU A 165 15.49 -4.83 -12.71
CA GLU A 165 16.21 -5.30 -11.54
C GLU A 165 17.53 -4.56 -11.39
N ILE A 166 17.85 -4.15 -10.16
CA ILE A 166 19.08 -3.49 -9.78
C ILE A 166 19.71 -4.34 -8.67
N GLY A 167 20.92 -4.82 -8.90
CA GLY A 167 21.65 -5.68 -7.95
C GLY A 167 21.92 -7.07 -8.49
N ASP A 168 22.50 -7.92 -7.66
CA ASP A 168 22.78 -9.31 -7.99
C ASP A 168 21.52 -10.17 -7.84
N PRO A 169 21.02 -10.85 -8.90
CA PRO A 169 19.85 -11.73 -8.83
C PRO A 169 19.99 -12.92 -7.86
N LYS A 170 21.19 -13.22 -7.41
CA LYS A 170 21.47 -14.26 -6.41
C LYS A 170 21.41 -13.74 -4.97
N ASN A 171 21.32 -12.44 -4.77
CA ASN A 171 21.29 -11.81 -3.45
C ASN A 171 19.88 -11.30 -3.14
N LEU A 172 19.38 -11.53 -1.91
CA LEU A 172 18.09 -11.04 -1.43
C LEU A 172 17.97 -9.49 -1.39
N SER A 173 19.02 -8.79 -1.81
CA SER A 173 19.09 -7.33 -1.95
C SER A 173 18.61 -6.79 -3.30
N ASN A 174 17.94 -7.58 -4.12
CA ASN A 174 17.44 -7.11 -5.40
C ASN A 174 16.41 -6.00 -5.24
N ILE A 175 16.61 -4.96 -6.02
CA ILE A 175 15.67 -3.83 -6.13
C ILE A 175 14.98 -3.95 -7.47
N THR A 176 13.67 -4.07 -7.47
CA THR A 176 12.89 -4.04 -8.71
C THR A 176 12.22 -2.68 -8.86
N LEU A 177 12.49 -2.00 -9.95
CA LEU A 177 11.84 -0.76 -10.36
C LEU A 177 10.73 -1.08 -11.35
N CYS A 178 9.53 -0.60 -11.05
CA CYS A 178 8.40 -0.63 -11.99
C CYS A 178 7.93 0.80 -12.21
N ASP A 179 7.92 1.23 -13.47
CA ASP A 179 7.27 2.49 -13.84
C ASP A 179 5.75 2.26 -13.95
N TYR A 180 5.01 3.21 -13.43
CA TYR A 180 3.53 3.26 -13.46
C TYR A 180 3.06 4.07 -14.63
#